data_4c76a0975b0dc0df72ca93bd13c97c2b
#
_entry.id   4c76a0975b0dc0df72ca93bd13c97c2b
#
_cell.length_a   1.000
_cell.length_b   1.000
_cell.length_c   1.000
_cell.angle_alpha   90.00
_cell.angle_beta   90.00
_cell.angle_gamma   90.00
#
_symmetry.space_group_name_H-M   'P 1'
#
loop_
_entity.id
_entity.type
_entity.pdbx_description
1 polymer ?
#
loop_
_entity_poly.entity_id
_entity_poly.type
_entity_poly.pdbx_seq_one_letter_code
_entity_poly.pdbx_strand_id
1 'polypeptide(L)'
;VCLGHQAICETYGATITYAKKLMHGKMSVANVDINCKLFKGLQKRIEVARYHSLAASEENFPDVLTVIARTDDDEIMAVKHKDYEIYGVQFHPESILTPKGTIILRNFLEA
;
A
#
# COMPACT_ATOMS: atom_id res chain seq x y z
N VAL A 1 -6.74 3.73 -2.69
CA VAL A 1 -5.58 4.59 -2.88
C VAL A 1 -5.55 5.63 -1.77
N CYS A 2 -4.43 5.76 -1.09
CA CYS A 2 -4.15 6.72 -0.03
C CYS A 2 -5.26 6.76 1.05
N LEU A 3 -6.16 7.74 1.00
CA LEU A 3 -7.27 7.85 1.95
C LEU A 3 -8.15 6.59 1.94
N GLY A 4 -8.39 6.02 0.77
CA GLY A 4 -9.16 4.77 0.64
C GLY A 4 -8.48 3.60 1.33
N HIS A 5 -7.16 3.50 1.23
CA HIS A 5 -6.38 2.49 1.93
C HIS A 5 -6.52 2.67 3.46
N GLN A 6 -6.41 3.91 3.95
CA GLN A 6 -6.56 4.21 5.36
C GLN A 6 -7.98 3.87 5.85
N ALA A 7 -8.99 4.15 5.04
CA ALA A 7 -10.38 3.81 5.36
C ALA A 7 -10.58 2.29 5.45
N ILE A 8 -9.99 1.53 4.53
CA ILE A 8 -10.04 0.06 4.57
C ILE A 8 -9.40 -0.45 5.87
N CYS A 9 -8.22 0.03 6.19
CA CYS A 9 -7.51 -0.38 7.40
C CYS A 9 -8.34 -0.08 8.65
N GLU A 10 -8.86 1.12 8.77
CA GLU A 10 -9.67 1.52 9.94
C GLU A 10 -10.96 0.72 10.04
N THR A 11 -11.63 0.49 8.91
CA THR A 11 -12.88 -0.29 8.86
C THR A 11 -12.69 -1.69 9.43
N TYR A 12 -11.55 -2.31 9.18
CA TYR A 12 -11.26 -3.66 9.66
C TYR A 12 -10.54 -3.68 11.01
N GLY A 13 -10.37 -2.55 11.66
CA GLY A 13 -9.88 -2.47 13.03
C GLY A 13 -8.43 -2.02 13.22
N ALA A 14 -7.75 -1.61 12.17
CA ALA A 14 -6.41 -1.04 12.30
C ALA A 14 -6.50 0.38 12.84
N THR A 15 -5.44 0.84 13.47
CA THR A 15 -5.31 2.22 13.95
C THR A 15 -4.58 3.05 12.91
N ILE A 16 -5.15 4.19 12.56
CA ILE A 16 -4.48 5.17 11.69
C ILE A 16 -3.82 6.21 12.58
N THR A 17 -2.53 6.42 12.38
CA THR A 17 -1.72 7.34 13.18
C THR A 17 -0.79 8.14 12.27
N TYR A 18 0.06 8.95 12.86
CA TYR A 18 1.02 9.73 12.07
C TYR A 18 2.04 8.82 11.41
N ALA A 19 2.35 9.10 10.14
CA ALA A 19 3.41 8.41 9.42
C ALA A 19 4.75 8.73 10.09
N LYS A 20 5.71 7.82 9.94
CA LYS A 20 7.06 8.02 10.47
C LYS A 20 7.73 9.26 9.90
N LYS A 21 7.38 9.61 8.65
CA LYS A 21 7.86 10.82 7.98
C LYS A 21 6.71 11.48 7.24
N LEU A 22 6.68 12.81 7.26
CA LEU A 22 5.74 13.57 6.44
C LEU A 22 6.15 13.47 4.97
N MET A 23 5.22 13.03 4.12
CA MET A 23 5.48 12.79 2.71
C MET A 23 4.60 13.69 1.83
N HIS A 24 5.24 14.57 1.06
CA HIS A 24 4.57 15.45 0.10
C HIS A 24 5.19 15.25 -1.28
N GLY A 25 4.59 14.40 -2.10
CA GLY A 25 5.04 14.20 -3.46
C GLY A 25 6.45 13.66 -3.57
N LYS A 26 6.85 12.79 -2.66
CA LYS A 26 8.17 12.16 -2.66
C LYS A 26 8.09 10.72 -3.13
N MET A 27 9.13 10.31 -3.84
CA MET A 27 9.29 8.92 -4.23
C MET A 27 9.98 8.15 -3.11
N SER A 28 9.48 6.95 -2.84
CA SER A 28 10.10 6.01 -1.91
C SER A 28 10.17 4.64 -2.56
N VAL A 29 11.00 3.76 -2.01
CA VAL A 29 11.06 2.36 -2.45
C VAL A 29 10.19 1.54 -1.51
N ALA A 30 9.28 0.77 -2.10
CA ALA A 30 8.44 -0.17 -1.37
C ALA A 30 8.87 -1.60 -1.71
N ASN A 31 8.93 -2.43 -0.67
CA ASN A 31 9.15 -3.87 -0.83
C ASN A 31 7.78 -4.52 -0.94
N VAL A 32 7.51 -5.17 -2.06
CA VAL A 32 6.17 -5.71 -2.36
C VAL A 32 6.19 -7.23 -2.37
N ASP A 33 5.05 -7.83 -2.03
CA ASP A 33 4.86 -9.28 -2.12
C ASP A 33 4.55 -9.64 -3.58
N ILE A 34 5.53 -10.15 -4.30
CA ILE A 34 5.39 -10.49 -5.71
C ILE A 34 4.48 -11.71 -5.96
N ASN A 35 4.12 -12.44 -4.91
CA ASN A 35 3.15 -13.53 -5.01
C ASN A 35 1.70 -13.03 -4.95
N CYS A 36 1.49 -11.77 -4.58
CA CYS A 36 0.18 -11.16 -4.59
C CYS A 36 -0.20 -10.76 -6.02
N LYS A 37 -1.46 -11.01 -6.40
CA LYS A 37 -1.96 -10.67 -7.74
C LYS A 37 -1.75 -9.21 -8.11
N LEU A 38 -1.86 -8.31 -7.13
CA LEU A 38 -1.73 -6.86 -7.36
C LEU A 38 -0.34 -6.50 -7.89
N PHE A 39 0.68 -7.24 -7.49
CA PHE A 39 2.08 -6.97 -7.86
C PHE A 39 2.65 -7.96 -8.88
N LYS A 40 1.78 -8.68 -9.57
CA LYS A 40 2.18 -9.64 -10.60
C LYS A 40 2.97 -8.93 -11.71
N GLY A 41 4.10 -9.51 -12.06
CA GLY A 41 4.96 -8.98 -13.12
C GLY A 41 5.92 -7.89 -12.67
N LEU A 42 5.94 -7.57 -11.38
CA LEU A 42 6.84 -6.57 -10.82
C LEU A 42 8.03 -7.20 -10.11
N GLN A 43 9.05 -6.39 -9.86
CA GLN A 43 10.18 -6.77 -9.02
C GLN A 43 9.78 -6.59 -7.55
N LYS A 44 10.57 -7.18 -6.64
CA LYS A 44 10.31 -7.08 -5.19
C LYS A 44 10.36 -5.65 -4.65
N ARG A 45 11.14 -4.78 -5.28
CA ARG A 45 11.33 -3.39 -4.86
C ARG A 45 10.88 -2.49 -5.99
N ILE A 46 9.91 -1.63 -5.71
CA ILE A 46 9.39 -0.68 -6.70
C ILE A 46 9.39 0.72 -6.13
N GLU A 47 9.45 1.70 -7.03
CA GLU A 47 9.35 3.11 -6.67
C GLU A 47 7.89 3.51 -6.62
N VAL A 48 7.48 4.19 -5.55
CA VAL A 48 6.10 4.60 -5.33
C VAL A 48 6.03 6.06 -4.89
N ALA A 49 4.98 6.74 -5.31
CA ALA A 49 4.73 8.12 -4.93
C ALA A 49 4.00 8.17 -3.60
N ARG A 50 4.51 8.98 -2.66
CA ARG A 50 3.91 9.14 -1.33
C ARG A 50 3.44 10.58 -1.13
N TYR A 51 2.18 10.72 -0.72
CA TYR A 51 1.53 12.01 -0.46
C TYR A 51 0.71 11.92 0.83
N HIS A 52 1.31 11.41 1.93
CA HIS A 52 0.55 11.17 3.14
C HIS A 52 1.28 11.60 4.41
N SER A 53 0.52 12.01 5.40
CA SER A 53 0.99 12.30 6.75
C SER A 53 0.49 11.27 7.76
N LEU A 54 -0.45 10.42 7.37
CA LEU A 54 -1.02 9.36 8.21
C LEU A 54 -0.71 7.99 7.59
N ALA A 55 -0.66 6.98 8.44
CA ALA A 55 -0.39 5.61 8.02
C ALA A 55 -1.05 4.63 8.98
N ALA A 56 -1.25 3.40 8.52
CA ALA A 56 -1.75 2.34 9.38
C ALA A 56 -0.64 1.90 10.34
N SER A 57 -0.99 1.78 11.63
CA SER A 57 -0.10 1.28 12.65
C SER A 57 -0.05 -0.25 12.62
N GLU A 58 1.11 -0.82 12.89
CA GLU A 58 1.25 -2.26 13.06
C GLU A 58 0.74 -2.73 14.41
N GLU A 59 0.61 -1.83 15.36
CA GLU A 59 0.13 -2.15 16.70
C GLU A 59 -1.32 -2.57 16.63
N ASN A 60 -1.63 -3.78 17.12
CA ASN A 60 -2.96 -4.37 17.08
C ASN A 60 -3.55 -4.47 15.66
N PHE A 61 -2.69 -4.72 14.67
CA PHE A 61 -3.11 -4.83 13.28
C PHE A 61 -4.08 -6.01 13.12
N PRO A 62 -5.21 -5.84 12.39
CA PRO A 62 -6.25 -6.88 12.31
C PRO A 62 -5.80 -8.10 11.51
N ASP A 63 -6.19 -9.28 11.98
CA ASP A 63 -5.81 -10.55 11.34
C ASP A 63 -6.42 -10.75 9.95
N VAL A 64 -7.54 -10.07 9.65
CA VAL A 64 -8.20 -10.20 8.35
C VAL A 64 -7.49 -9.49 7.22
N LEU A 65 -6.53 -8.61 7.54
CA LEU A 65 -5.72 -7.91 6.55
C LEU A 65 -4.30 -8.46 6.54
N THR A 66 -3.75 -8.61 5.34
CA THR A 66 -2.35 -8.99 5.14
C THR A 66 -1.60 -7.78 4.58
N VAL A 67 -0.46 -7.45 5.17
CA VAL A 67 0.41 -6.41 4.64
C VAL A 67 1.15 -6.98 3.44
N ILE A 68 0.99 -6.34 2.28
CA ILE A 68 1.59 -6.82 1.03
C ILE A 68 2.66 -5.87 0.48
N ALA A 69 2.89 -4.75 1.12
CA ALA A 69 4.00 -3.86 0.78
C ALA A 69 4.40 -3.02 2.00
N ARG A 70 5.71 -2.80 2.15
CA ARG A 70 6.31 -1.96 3.18
C ARG A 70 7.46 -1.17 2.60
N THR A 71 7.72 0.01 3.15
CA THR A 71 8.96 0.73 2.87
C THR A 71 10.12 0.16 3.70
N ASP A 72 11.34 0.60 3.41
CA ASP A 72 12.53 0.14 4.15
C ASP A 72 12.48 0.55 5.62
N ASP A 73 11.77 1.63 5.96
CA ASP A 73 11.56 2.06 7.34
C ASP A 73 10.30 1.43 7.98
N ASP A 74 9.81 0.33 7.39
CA ASP A 74 8.69 -0.46 7.88
C ASP A 74 7.33 0.25 7.92
N GLU A 75 7.14 1.24 7.06
CA GLU A 75 5.83 1.84 6.90
C GLU A 75 4.95 0.95 6.03
N ILE A 76 3.72 0.65 6.47
CA ILE A 76 2.77 -0.14 5.69
C ILE A 76 2.35 0.64 4.45
N MET A 77 2.57 0.05 3.27
CA MET A 77 2.29 0.68 1.98
C MET A 77 1.14 0.04 1.23
N ALA A 78 0.80 -1.20 1.52
CA ALA A 78 -0.34 -1.86 0.89
C ALA A 78 -0.84 -3.01 1.75
N VAL A 79 -2.15 -3.24 1.67
CA VAL A 79 -2.82 -4.34 2.38
C VAL A 79 -3.79 -5.05 1.44
N LYS A 80 -4.10 -6.31 1.79
CA LYS A 80 -5.12 -7.11 1.11
C LYS A 80 -5.95 -7.81 2.17
N HIS A 81 -7.27 -7.87 1.95
CA HIS A 81 -8.13 -8.72 2.77
C HIS A 81 -7.82 -10.19 2.48
N LYS A 82 -7.79 -11.03 3.52
CA LYS A 82 -7.43 -12.46 3.37
C LYS A 82 -8.42 -13.22 2.50
N ASP A 83 -9.71 -12.91 2.61
CA ASP A 83 -10.78 -13.69 1.97
C ASP A 83 -11.40 -13.00 0.77
N TYR A 84 -11.30 -11.67 0.66
CA TYR A 84 -11.95 -10.89 -0.39
C TYR A 84 -10.90 -10.19 -1.26
N GLU A 85 -11.30 -9.87 -2.50
CA GLU A 85 -10.47 -9.09 -3.42
C GLU A 85 -10.57 -7.60 -3.07
N ILE A 86 -10.18 -7.26 -1.85
CA ILE A 86 -10.12 -5.89 -1.34
C ILE A 86 -8.66 -5.53 -1.15
N TYR A 87 -8.22 -4.49 -1.85
CA TYR A 87 -6.83 -4.02 -1.83
C TYR A 87 -6.77 -2.56 -1.43
N GLY A 88 -5.81 -2.22 -0.58
CA GLY A 88 -5.51 -0.82 -0.26
C GLY A 88 -4.05 -0.52 -0.53
N VAL A 89 -3.78 0.62 -1.17
CA VAL A 89 -2.41 1.08 -1.36
C VAL A 89 -2.28 2.49 -0.80
N GLN A 90 -1.24 2.72 0.01
CA GLN A 90 -0.99 4.03 0.61
C GLN A 90 -0.42 5.00 -0.41
N PHE A 91 0.29 4.50 -1.40
CA PHE A 91 0.89 5.31 -2.45
C PHE A 91 -0.12 5.60 -3.56
N HIS A 92 0.30 6.43 -4.51
CA HIS A 92 -0.53 6.83 -5.65
C HIS A 92 -0.04 6.14 -6.93
N PRO A 93 -0.67 5.03 -7.34
CA PRO A 93 -0.24 4.32 -8.56
C PRO A 93 -0.47 5.11 -9.84
N GLU A 94 -1.37 6.10 -9.79
CA GLU A 94 -1.64 6.95 -10.95
C GLU A 94 -0.56 8.02 -11.16
N SER A 95 0.29 8.28 -10.14
CA SER A 95 1.29 9.34 -10.20
C SER A 95 2.47 8.96 -11.09
N ILE A 96 3.03 9.97 -11.79
CA ILE A 96 4.27 9.79 -12.55
C ILE A 96 5.43 9.33 -11.67
N LEU A 97 5.37 9.61 -10.37
CA LEU A 97 6.39 9.16 -9.40
C LEU A 97 6.23 7.68 -9.00
N THR A 98 5.22 7.00 -9.55
CA THR A 98 5.07 5.54 -9.44
C THR A 98 5.21 4.95 -10.85
N PRO A 99 6.45 4.69 -11.33
CA PRO A 99 6.67 4.30 -12.73
C PRO A 99 5.95 3.03 -13.16
N LYS A 100 5.73 2.10 -12.22
CA LYS A 100 5.04 0.82 -12.49
C LYS A 100 3.56 0.85 -12.12
N GLY A 101 3.00 2.03 -11.86
CA GLY A 101 1.63 2.19 -11.40
C GLY A 101 0.59 1.63 -12.35
N THR A 102 0.79 1.78 -13.66
CA THR A 102 -0.13 1.24 -14.68
C THR A 102 -0.27 -0.27 -14.58
N ILE A 103 0.82 -0.97 -14.29
CA ILE A 103 0.80 -2.43 -14.13
C ILE A 103 -0.03 -2.80 -12.90
N ILE A 104 0.14 -2.06 -11.81
CA ILE A 104 -0.61 -2.30 -10.56
C ILE A 104 -2.11 -2.09 -10.81
N LEU A 105 -2.49 -1.01 -11.47
CA LEU A 105 -3.89 -0.71 -11.78
C LEU A 105 -4.51 -1.77 -12.67
N ARG A 106 -3.77 -2.23 -13.69
CA ARG A 106 -4.22 -3.30 -14.57
C ARG A 106 -4.42 -4.60 -13.80
N ASN A 107 -3.47 -4.94 -12.94
CA ASN A 107 -3.57 -6.15 -12.12
C ASN A 107 -4.82 -6.12 -11.24
N PHE A 108 -5.14 -4.96 -10.69
CA PHE A 108 -6.35 -4.80 -9.88
C PHE A 108 -7.62 -5.06 -10.71
N LEU A 109 -7.68 -4.49 -11.92
CA LEU A 109 -8.85 -4.66 -12.79
C LEU A 109 -9.02 -6.09 -13.26
N GLU A 110 -7.96 -6.88 -13.32
CA GLU A 110 -7.96 -8.28 -13.76
C GLU A 110 -8.06 -9.28 -12.63
N ALA A 111 -8.04 -8.81 -11.40
CA ALA A 111 -8.07 -9.67 -10.22
C ALA A 111 -9.42 -10.38 -10.02
#